data_7a3d537092c12aa4dfb971c19ec98352
#
_entry.id   7a3d537092c12aa4dfb971c19ec98352
#
_cell.length_a   1.000
_cell.length_b   1.000
_cell.length_c   1.000
_cell.angle_alpha   90.00
_cell.angle_beta   90.00
_cell.angle_gamma   90.00
#
_symmetry.space_group_name_H-M   'P 1'
#
loop_
_entity.id
_entity.type
_entity.pdbx_description
1 polymer ?
#
loop_
_entity_poly.entity_id
_entity_poly.type
_entity_poly.pdbx_seq_one_letter_code
_entity_poly.pdbx_strand_id
1 'polypeptide(L)'
;MKHLIITALLVIFSISFVFAQTTVKSCNRSVTFETPPQRAISNDVNLTEMMLVLGLADRMVGYTGISGWKTLDAKMREGVKKLPELSAKYPSKEVLVGADADFFFAGWNYGMKVGGEVTPETLAPFGIKVYELTESCTHIMQKGNASIEDMYADLLNLGAIFSVQDRATALVESYKEDLTEFSKSFETGKPLRVFVYDSGEDAPFTAGRYAMPTALIKAA
;
A
#
# COMPACT_ATOMS: atom_id res chain seq x y z
N MET A 1 4.54 23.19 -69.84
CA MET A 1 5.12 22.94 -68.56
C MET A 1 3.98 22.52 -67.64
N LYS A 2 3.94 21.23 -67.24
CA LYS A 2 2.89 20.70 -66.39
C LYS A 2 3.47 20.59 -64.98
N HIS A 3 2.94 21.33 -64.01
CA HIS A 3 3.32 21.25 -62.61
C HIS A 3 2.62 20.03 -61.96
N LEU A 4 3.41 19.07 -61.55
CA LEU A 4 2.97 17.90 -60.78
C LEU A 4 3.00 18.30 -59.30
N ILE A 5 1.83 18.48 -58.68
CA ILE A 5 1.71 18.72 -57.24
C ILE A 5 1.68 17.35 -56.58
N ILE A 6 2.76 17.00 -55.88
CA ILE A 6 2.82 15.80 -55.00
C ILE A 6 2.28 16.18 -53.63
N THR A 7 1.06 15.76 -53.34
CA THR A 7 0.47 15.91 -52.00
C THR A 7 0.98 14.75 -51.11
N ALA A 8 1.90 15.04 -50.23
CA ALA A 8 2.37 14.09 -49.21
C ALA A 8 1.30 13.93 -48.14
N LEU A 9 0.67 12.75 -48.09
CA LEU A 9 -0.29 12.38 -47.06
C LEU A 9 0.49 11.98 -45.78
N LEU A 10 0.51 12.83 -44.75
CA LEU A 10 1.13 12.55 -43.48
C LEU A 10 0.18 11.65 -42.65
N VAL A 11 0.44 10.36 -42.59
CA VAL A 11 -0.28 9.41 -41.75
C VAL A 11 0.26 9.55 -40.32
N ILE A 12 -0.48 10.24 -39.46
CA ILE A 12 -0.19 10.31 -38.03
C ILE A 12 -0.61 8.98 -37.40
N PHE A 13 0.37 8.14 -37.08
CA PHE A 13 0.15 6.89 -36.35
C PHE A 13 -0.01 7.25 -34.87
N SER A 14 -1.26 7.36 -34.41
CA SER A 14 -1.54 7.51 -32.98
C SER A 14 -1.25 6.19 -32.28
N ILE A 15 -0.13 6.12 -31.55
CA ILE A 15 0.18 4.98 -30.67
C ILE A 15 -0.73 5.11 -29.45
N SER A 16 -1.84 4.39 -29.44
CA SER A 16 -2.67 4.22 -28.24
C SER A 16 -1.95 3.24 -27.31
N PHE A 17 -1.43 3.73 -26.19
CA PHE A 17 -1.00 2.86 -25.11
C PHE A 17 -2.25 2.22 -24.47
N VAL A 18 -2.48 0.96 -24.80
CA VAL A 18 -3.50 0.15 -24.13
C VAL A 18 -2.85 -0.36 -22.82
N PHE A 19 -3.17 0.28 -21.72
CA PHE A 19 -2.86 -0.30 -20.42
C PHE A 19 -3.74 -1.54 -20.22
N ALA A 20 -3.12 -2.65 -19.87
CA ALA A 20 -3.88 -3.84 -19.51
C ALA A 20 -4.61 -3.58 -18.19
N GLN A 21 -5.91 -3.85 -18.19
CA GLN A 21 -6.74 -3.79 -16.98
C GLN A 21 -6.17 -4.74 -15.92
N THR A 22 -6.00 -4.24 -14.70
CA THR A 22 -5.46 -5.03 -13.58
C THR A 22 -6.55 -5.27 -12.54
N THR A 23 -6.74 -6.52 -12.16
CA THR A 23 -7.65 -6.90 -11.07
C THR A 23 -6.87 -7.57 -9.95
N VAL A 24 -7.00 -7.06 -8.74
CA VAL A 24 -6.38 -7.62 -7.54
C VAL A 24 -7.41 -8.04 -6.49
N LYS A 25 -7.05 -9.00 -5.66
CA LYS A 25 -7.82 -9.34 -4.48
C LYS A 25 -7.52 -8.32 -3.38
N SER A 26 -8.57 -7.79 -2.75
CA SER A 26 -8.50 -6.85 -1.63
C SER A 26 -9.49 -7.31 -0.57
N CYS A 27 -9.03 -7.91 0.49
CA CYS A 27 -9.84 -8.63 1.49
C CYS A 27 -10.85 -9.60 0.84
N ASN A 28 -12.14 -9.36 1.05
CA ASN A 28 -13.23 -10.18 0.49
C ASN A 28 -13.72 -9.67 -0.88
N ARG A 29 -13.08 -8.63 -1.46
CA ARG A 29 -13.45 -8.00 -2.73
C ARG A 29 -12.42 -8.29 -3.83
N SER A 30 -12.83 -8.10 -5.07
CA SER A 30 -11.93 -7.92 -6.22
C SER A 30 -12.01 -6.47 -6.68
N VAL A 31 -10.88 -5.82 -6.85
CA VAL A 31 -10.79 -4.42 -7.26
C VAL A 31 -10.09 -4.36 -8.61
N THR A 32 -10.74 -3.73 -9.57
CA THR A 32 -10.24 -3.61 -10.94
C THR A 32 -9.80 -2.17 -11.22
N PHE A 33 -8.64 -2.04 -11.82
CA PHE A 33 -8.02 -0.79 -12.25
C PHE A 33 -7.87 -0.81 -13.77
N GLU A 34 -8.53 0.09 -14.46
CA GLU A 34 -8.43 0.26 -15.92
C GLU A 34 -7.11 0.91 -16.32
N THR A 35 -6.61 1.77 -15.46
CA THR A 35 -5.32 2.45 -15.57
C THR A 35 -4.65 2.53 -14.20
N PRO A 36 -3.31 2.59 -14.14
CA PRO A 36 -2.60 2.81 -12.88
C PRO A 36 -3.01 4.14 -12.24
N PRO A 37 -3.26 4.17 -10.92
CA PRO A 37 -3.60 5.40 -10.20
C PRO A 37 -2.51 6.47 -10.33
N GLN A 38 -2.93 7.75 -10.31
CA GLN A 38 -2.04 8.90 -10.46
C GLN A 38 -2.10 9.84 -9.25
N ARG A 39 -3.09 9.69 -8.40
CA ARG A 39 -3.38 10.58 -7.27
C ARG A 39 -3.65 9.77 -6.01
N ALA A 40 -2.67 8.95 -5.64
CA ALA A 40 -2.78 8.04 -4.52
C ALA A 40 -2.59 8.75 -3.18
N ILE A 41 -3.31 8.26 -2.17
CA ILE A 41 -3.10 8.57 -0.76
C ILE A 41 -2.88 7.26 -0.01
N SER A 42 -1.92 7.25 0.90
CA SER A 42 -1.70 6.16 1.87
C SER A 42 -2.00 6.62 3.28
N ASN A 43 -2.44 5.70 4.14
CA ASN A 43 -2.65 5.98 5.55
C ASN A 43 -1.66 5.21 6.42
N ASP A 44 -1.11 5.88 7.45
CA ASP A 44 -0.16 5.32 8.40
C ASP A 44 1.25 5.07 7.83
N VAL A 45 2.22 4.87 8.72
CA VAL A 45 3.67 4.77 8.39
C VAL A 45 3.95 3.56 7.51
N ASN A 46 3.52 2.38 7.94
CA ASN A 46 3.78 1.11 7.24
C ASN A 46 3.21 1.07 5.82
N LEU A 47 1.99 1.57 5.60
CA LEU A 47 1.39 1.62 4.27
C LEU A 47 2.08 2.66 3.39
N THR A 48 2.43 3.82 3.96
CA THR A 48 3.19 4.85 3.26
C THR A 48 4.58 4.34 2.88
N GLU A 49 5.25 3.61 3.77
CA GLU A 49 6.55 3.02 3.48
C GLU A 49 6.48 2.01 2.32
N MET A 50 5.45 1.16 2.25
CA MET A 50 5.24 0.26 1.11
C MET A 50 5.14 1.01 -0.21
N MET A 51 4.43 2.15 -0.26
CA MET A 51 4.36 2.99 -1.44
C MET A 51 5.73 3.57 -1.81
N LEU A 52 6.49 4.05 -0.83
CA LEU A 52 7.80 4.67 -1.06
C LEU A 52 8.87 3.67 -1.53
N VAL A 53 8.94 2.47 -0.95
CA VAL A 53 9.93 1.45 -1.37
C VAL A 53 9.65 0.93 -2.77
N LEU A 54 8.40 0.96 -3.22
CA LEU A 54 8.02 0.72 -4.60
C LEU A 54 8.28 1.91 -5.54
N GLY A 55 8.80 3.04 -5.01
CA GLY A 55 9.13 4.23 -5.78
C GLY A 55 7.90 4.97 -6.30
N LEU A 56 6.79 4.94 -5.58
CA LEU A 56 5.51 5.50 -5.99
C LEU A 56 5.25 6.92 -5.50
N ALA A 57 6.25 7.60 -4.92
CA ALA A 57 6.09 8.96 -4.39
C ALA A 57 5.51 9.94 -5.43
N ASP A 58 5.93 9.84 -6.70
CA ASP A 58 5.43 10.71 -7.78
C ASP A 58 3.99 10.37 -8.22
N ARG A 59 3.43 9.27 -7.72
CA ARG A 59 2.02 8.84 -7.92
C ARG A 59 1.13 9.22 -6.74
N MET A 60 1.71 9.81 -5.69
CA MET A 60 0.99 10.19 -4.48
C MET A 60 0.72 11.69 -4.46
N VAL A 61 -0.45 12.06 -3.96
CA VAL A 61 -0.81 13.46 -3.68
C VAL A 61 -0.66 13.79 -2.20
N GLY A 62 -0.40 12.79 -1.36
CA GLY A 62 -0.17 12.96 0.07
C GLY A 62 -0.31 11.66 0.84
N TYR A 63 -0.21 11.79 2.14
CA TYR A 63 -0.42 10.71 3.09
C TYR A 63 -1.21 11.21 4.31
N THR A 64 -1.66 10.29 5.16
CA THR A 64 -2.47 10.60 6.35
C THR A 64 -2.07 9.71 7.53
N GLY A 65 -2.44 10.12 8.75
CA GLY A 65 -2.42 9.24 9.93
C GLY A 65 -1.05 9.03 10.57
N ILE A 66 -0.10 9.94 10.40
CA ILE A 66 1.27 9.76 10.91
C ILE A 66 1.57 10.68 12.08
N SER A 67 1.64 12.00 11.88
CA SER A 67 2.16 12.93 12.89
C SER A 67 1.29 13.03 14.16
N GLY A 68 0.03 12.61 14.08
CA GLY A 68 -0.87 12.55 15.24
C GLY A 68 -0.56 11.43 16.24
N TRP A 69 0.28 10.45 15.85
CA TRP A 69 0.55 9.24 16.62
C TRP A 69 2.02 8.87 16.71
N LYS A 70 2.80 9.18 15.68
CA LYS A 70 4.13 8.63 15.45
C LYS A 70 5.12 9.71 15.04
N THR A 71 6.39 9.45 15.29
CA THR A 71 7.51 10.24 14.78
C THR A 71 8.21 9.45 13.70
N LEU A 72 8.39 10.08 12.53
CA LEU A 72 9.10 9.48 11.41
C LEU A 72 10.61 9.42 11.68
N ASP A 73 11.24 8.34 11.30
CA ASP A 73 12.69 8.27 11.21
C ASP A 73 13.25 9.14 10.06
N ALA A 74 14.58 9.20 9.93
CA ALA A 74 15.23 10.06 8.94
C ALA A 74 14.93 9.61 7.50
N LYS A 75 14.86 8.31 7.24
CA LYS A 75 14.60 7.72 5.91
C LYS A 75 13.18 8.02 5.46
N MET A 76 12.20 7.79 6.36
CA MET A 76 10.80 8.12 6.07
C MET A 76 10.58 9.61 5.87
N ARG A 77 11.18 10.48 6.72
CA ARG A 77 11.10 11.93 6.53
C ARG A 77 11.60 12.38 5.15
N GLU A 78 12.71 11.83 4.69
CA GLU A 78 13.23 12.15 3.35
C GLU A 78 12.30 11.61 2.26
N GLY A 79 11.76 10.40 2.41
CA GLY A 79 10.83 9.79 1.45
C GLY A 79 9.55 10.61 1.26
N VAL A 80 8.98 11.15 2.34
CA VAL A 80 7.74 11.95 2.28
C VAL A 80 7.99 13.46 2.12
N LYS A 81 9.22 13.90 2.02
CA LYS A 81 9.60 15.34 2.04
C LYS A 81 8.83 16.23 1.07
N LYS A 82 8.46 15.67 -0.08
CA LYS A 82 7.70 16.37 -1.13
C LYS A 82 6.20 16.12 -1.06
N LEU A 83 5.75 15.31 -0.13
CA LEU A 83 4.34 14.92 -0.01
C LEU A 83 3.73 15.64 1.20
N PRO A 84 2.57 16.29 1.06
CA PRO A 84 1.87 16.87 2.20
C PRO A 84 1.26 15.76 3.07
N GLU A 85 1.31 15.94 4.38
CA GLU A 85 0.44 15.21 5.29
C GLU A 85 -0.94 15.87 5.27
N LEU A 86 -1.92 15.20 4.68
CA LEU A 86 -3.26 15.73 4.48
C LEU A 86 -4.11 15.69 5.75
N SER A 87 -3.78 14.78 6.66
CA SER A 87 -4.38 14.66 7.99
C SER A 87 -3.39 14.01 8.95
N ALA A 88 -3.17 14.62 10.10
CA ALA A 88 -2.28 14.08 11.14
C ALA A 88 -2.80 12.78 11.77
N LYS A 89 -4.11 12.56 11.72
CA LYS A 89 -4.82 11.35 12.14
C LYS A 89 -5.51 10.71 10.93
N TYR A 90 -6.37 9.73 11.18
CA TYR A 90 -7.13 9.10 10.09
C TYR A 90 -7.97 10.14 9.36
N PRO A 91 -8.01 10.08 8.03
CA PRO A 91 -8.68 11.08 7.23
C PRO A 91 -10.20 10.97 7.34
N SER A 92 -10.89 12.09 7.18
CA SER A 92 -12.29 12.07 6.81
C SER A 92 -12.45 11.86 5.29
N LYS A 93 -13.66 11.56 4.87
CA LYS A 93 -13.98 11.43 3.44
C LYS A 93 -13.72 12.74 2.68
N GLU A 94 -14.02 13.89 3.29
CA GLU A 94 -13.80 15.22 2.69
C GLU A 94 -12.32 15.48 2.41
N VAL A 95 -11.41 15.01 3.26
CA VAL A 95 -9.95 15.13 3.03
C VAL A 95 -9.55 14.36 1.78
N LEU A 96 -10.03 13.13 1.61
CA LEU A 96 -9.70 12.29 0.46
C LEU A 96 -10.29 12.84 -0.84
N VAL A 97 -11.56 13.27 -0.81
CA VAL A 97 -12.26 13.88 -1.95
C VAL A 97 -11.66 15.23 -2.29
N GLY A 98 -11.37 16.07 -1.28
CA GLY A 98 -10.78 17.39 -1.47
C GLY A 98 -9.37 17.37 -2.05
N ALA A 99 -8.63 16.28 -1.85
CA ALA A 99 -7.34 16.05 -2.47
C ALA A 99 -7.45 15.48 -3.91
N ASP A 100 -8.68 15.30 -4.43
CA ASP A 100 -8.95 14.71 -5.74
C ASP A 100 -8.22 13.36 -5.92
N ALA A 101 -8.29 12.51 -4.88
CA ALA A 101 -7.66 11.20 -4.90
C ALA A 101 -8.38 10.24 -5.85
N ASP A 102 -7.63 9.39 -6.54
CA ASP A 102 -8.15 8.27 -7.34
C ASP A 102 -7.89 6.90 -6.68
N PHE A 103 -7.04 6.88 -5.66
CA PHE A 103 -6.65 5.68 -4.94
C PHE A 103 -6.38 5.95 -3.46
N PHE A 104 -6.85 5.05 -2.62
CA PHE A 104 -6.57 5.07 -1.19
C PHE A 104 -6.04 3.72 -0.71
N PHE A 105 -4.82 3.70 -0.19
CA PHE A 105 -4.23 2.54 0.47
C PHE A 105 -4.39 2.68 1.97
N ALA A 106 -5.27 1.88 2.54
CA ALA A 106 -5.60 1.90 3.96
C ALA A 106 -5.94 0.50 4.45
N GLY A 107 -6.14 0.34 5.74
CA GLY A 107 -6.60 -0.90 6.34
C GLY A 107 -7.76 -0.67 7.30
N TRP A 108 -8.43 -1.73 7.64
CA TRP A 108 -9.44 -1.74 8.70
C TRP A 108 -8.75 -1.49 10.04
N ASN A 109 -9.14 -0.44 10.75
CA ASN A 109 -8.45 0.18 11.88
C ASN A 109 -7.09 0.85 11.53
N TYR A 110 -6.80 1.01 10.23
CA TYR A 110 -5.66 1.74 9.70
C TYR A 110 -6.13 2.72 8.63
N GLY A 111 -6.93 3.73 9.02
CA GLY A 111 -7.52 4.73 8.14
C GLY A 111 -8.99 4.46 7.79
N MET A 112 -9.46 3.24 7.95
CA MET A 112 -10.86 2.84 7.78
C MET A 112 -11.42 2.20 9.05
N LYS A 113 -12.73 2.23 9.19
CA LYS A 113 -13.44 1.59 10.32
C LYS A 113 -14.72 0.97 9.81
N VAL A 114 -15.05 -0.23 10.33
CA VAL A 114 -16.31 -0.91 10.01
C VAL A 114 -17.49 -0.02 10.41
N GLY A 115 -18.39 0.25 9.45
CA GLY A 115 -19.52 1.16 9.64
C GLY A 115 -19.13 2.64 9.74
N GLY A 116 -17.89 3.00 9.45
CA GLY A 116 -17.39 4.37 9.45
C GLY A 116 -17.67 5.12 8.14
N GLU A 117 -17.25 6.38 8.09
CA GLU A 117 -17.42 7.26 6.93
C GLU A 117 -16.43 6.96 5.79
N VAL A 118 -15.28 6.39 6.12
CA VAL A 118 -14.22 6.05 5.16
C VAL A 118 -14.18 4.54 5.01
N THR A 119 -14.78 4.07 3.93
CA THR A 119 -14.81 2.66 3.52
C THR A 119 -14.77 2.56 2.00
N PRO A 120 -14.45 1.38 1.42
CA PRO A 120 -14.51 1.21 -0.03
C PRO A 120 -15.83 1.62 -0.66
N GLU A 121 -16.94 1.31 0.02
CA GLU A 121 -18.31 1.60 -0.47
C GLU A 121 -18.63 3.10 -0.45
N THR A 122 -18.18 3.80 0.60
CA THR A 122 -18.46 5.25 0.75
C THR A 122 -17.56 6.11 -0.12
N LEU A 123 -16.41 5.60 -0.56
CA LEU A 123 -15.46 6.28 -1.43
C LEU A 123 -15.71 6.01 -2.92
N ALA A 124 -16.32 4.87 -3.27
CA ALA A 124 -16.59 4.47 -4.65
C ALA A 124 -17.40 5.52 -5.46
N PRO A 125 -18.43 6.21 -4.91
CA PRO A 125 -19.16 7.25 -5.64
C PRO A 125 -18.31 8.45 -6.08
N PHE A 126 -17.14 8.64 -5.45
CA PHE A 126 -16.18 9.70 -5.77
C PHE A 126 -15.05 9.24 -6.69
N GLY A 127 -15.13 8.00 -7.21
CA GLY A 127 -14.12 7.44 -8.08
C GLY A 127 -12.84 6.99 -7.36
N ILE A 128 -12.82 7.05 -6.02
CA ILE A 128 -11.66 6.64 -5.21
C ILE A 128 -11.69 5.12 -5.03
N LYS A 129 -10.75 4.42 -5.65
CA LYS A 129 -10.56 2.98 -5.47
C LYS A 129 -9.74 2.70 -4.23
N VAL A 130 -10.16 1.71 -3.44
CA VAL A 130 -9.48 1.35 -2.18
C VAL A 130 -8.83 -0.01 -2.33
N TYR A 131 -7.54 -0.08 -2.01
CA TYR A 131 -6.83 -1.30 -1.72
C TYR A 131 -6.65 -1.44 -0.21
N GLU A 132 -7.05 -2.58 0.33
CA GLU A 132 -7.08 -2.82 1.78
C GLU A 132 -5.83 -3.60 2.20
N LEU A 133 -5.14 -3.13 3.23
CA LEU A 133 -4.01 -3.83 3.85
C LEU A 133 -4.44 -5.25 4.25
N THR A 134 -3.77 -6.26 3.71
CA THR A 134 -4.16 -7.68 3.85
C THR A 134 -4.20 -8.12 5.32
N GLU A 135 -3.27 -7.68 6.15
CA GLU A 135 -3.27 -7.95 7.60
C GLU A 135 -4.60 -7.54 8.24
N SER A 136 -5.13 -6.38 7.87
CA SER A 136 -6.33 -5.79 8.47
C SER A 136 -7.64 -6.48 8.10
N CYS A 137 -7.62 -7.38 7.12
CA CYS A 137 -8.82 -8.08 6.64
C CYS A 137 -9.49 -8.93 7.72
N THR A 138 -8.76 -9.29 8.80
CA THR A 138 -9.32 -10.01 9.95
C THR A 138 -10.48 -9.28 10.63
N HIS A 139 -10.60 -7.96 10.43
CA HIS A 139 -11.69 -7.16 11.01
C HIS A 139 -13.03 -7.29 10.27
N ILE A 140 -13.02 -7.81 9.04
CA ILE A 140 -14.23 -7.90 8.18
C ILE A 140 -14.47 -9.30 7.61
N MET A 141 -13.53 -10.21 7.77
CA MET A 141 -13.67 -11.59 7.28
C MET A 141 -12.88 -12.57 8.14
N GLN A 142 -13.20 -13.84 8.04
CA GLN A 142 -12.35 -14.87 8.62
C GLN A 142 -11.01 -14.93 7.87
N LYS A 143 -9.94 -14.75 8.61
CA LYS A 143 -8.56 -14.80 8.14
C LYS A 143 -7.72 -15.63 9.09
N GLY A 144 -6.73 -16.34 8.57
CA GLY A 144 -5.69 -16.99 9.36
C GLY A 144 -4.83 -15.99 10.13
N ASN A 145 -3.86 -16.48 10.88
CA ASN A 145 -2.86 -15.64 11.54
C ASN A 145 -2.17 -14.73 10.51
N ALA A 146 -1.72 -13.56 10.94
CA ALA A 146 -0.84 -12.72 10.14
C ALA A 146 0.43 -13.49 9.78
N SER A 147 0.93 -13.26 8.56
CA SER A 147 2.16 -13.84 8.06
C SER A 147 2.94 -12.81 7.24
N ILE A 148 4.23 -13.03 7.07
CA ILE A 148 5.05 -12.20 6.17
C ILE A 148 4.52 -12.26 4.73
N GLU A 149 3.92 -13.36 4.32
CA GLU A 149 3.29 -13.50 3.00
C GLU A 149 2.14 -12.50 2.77
N ASP A 150 1.47 -12.05 3.83
CA ASP A 150 0.48 -10.97 3.71
C ASP A 150 1.13 -9.67 3.20
N MET A 151 2.29 -9.31 3.75
CA MET A 151 3.07 -8.14 3.32
C MET A 151 3.60 -8.31 1.88
N TYR A 152 4.09 -9.49 1.55
CA TYR A 152 4.55 -9.79 0.18
C TYR A 152 3.39 -9.69 -0.82
N ALA A 153 2.22 -10.19 -0.46
CA ALA A 153 1.02 -10.07 -1.29
C ALA A 153 0.63 -8.60 -1.51
N ASP A 154 0.69 -7.76 -0.47
CA ASP A 154 0.41 -6.34 -0.57
C ASP A 154 1.40 -5.63 -1.51
N LEU A 155 2.71 -5.89 -1.38
CA LEU A 155 3.73 -5.33 -2.26
C LEU A 155 3.52 -5.74 -3.73
N LEU A 156 3.24 -7.03 -3.99
CA LEU A 156 2.99 -7.53 -5.34
C LEU A 156 1.70 -6.97 -5.95
N ASN A 157 0.63 -6.85 -5.16
CA ASN A 157 -0.62 -6.25 -5.59
C ASN A 157 -0.46 -4.76 -5.90
N LEU A 158 0.25 -4.00 -5.05
CA LEU A 158 0.60 -2.60 -5.34
C LEU A 158 1.46 -2.51 -6.61
N GLY A 159 2.42 -3.41 -6.79
CA GLY A 159 3.21 -3.52 -8.01
C GLY A 159 2.35 -3.68 -9.26
N ALA A 160 1.33 -4.55 -9.19
CA ALA A 160 0.39 -4.76 -10.29
C ALA A 160 -0.51 -3.54 -10.52
N ILE A 161 -1.09 -2.96 -9.45
CA ILE A 161 -1.97 -1.79 -9.52
C ILE A 161 -1.26 -0.59 -10.18
N PHE A 162 0.00 -0.35 -9.82
CA PHE A 162 0.78 0.80 -10.30
C PHE A 162 1.66 0.49 -11.52
N SER A 163 1.59 -0.71 -12.09
CA SER A 163 2.40 -1.16 -13.23
C SER A 163 3.91 -1.09 -12.97
N VAL A 164 4.32 -1.49 -11.77
CA VAL A 164 5.73 -1.62 -11.34
C VAL A 164 6.04 -3.04 -10.84
N GLN A 165 5.47 -4.06 -11.50
CA GLN A 165 5.56 -5.47 -11.10
C GLN A 165 7.00 -5.95 -10.94
N ASP A 166 7.90 -5.59 -11.87
CA ASP A 166 9.30 -6.02 -11.82
C ASP A 166 9.99 -5.53 -10.55
N ARG A 167 9.72 -4.28 -10.16
CA ARG A 167 10.25 -3.70 -8.92
C ARG A 167 9.68 -4.39 -7.69
N ALA A 168 8.38 -4.64 -7.66
CA ALA A 168 7.73 -5.31 -6.55
C ALA A 168 8.24 -6.75 -6.40
N THR A 169 8.40 -7.47 -7.49
CA THR A 169 8.95 -8.84 -7.50
C THR A 169 10.38 -8.85 -6.99
N ALA A 170 11.27 -8.01 -7.53
CA ALA A 170 12.65 -7.94 -7.10
C ALA A 170 12.77 -7.58 -5.60
N LEU A 171 11.93 -6.67 -5.09
CA LEU A 171 11.90 -6.30 -3.68
C LEU A 171 11.47 -7.47 -2.79
N VAL A 172 10.41 -8.19 -3.17
CA VAL A 172 9.91 -9.35 -2.41
C VAL A 172 10.94 -10.48 -2.42
N GLU A 173 11.61 -10.73 -3.54
CA GLU A 173 12.68 -11.73 -3.64
C GLU A 173 13.85 -11.36 -2.73
N SER A 174 14.29 -10.09 -2.74
CA SER A 174 15.34 -9.61 -1.83
C SER A 174 14.97 -9.82 -0.36
N TYR A 175 13.74 -9.50 0.05
CA TYR A 175 13.30 -9.74 1.42
C TYR A 175 13.26 -11.22 1.80
N LYS A 176 12.91 -12.10 0.87
CA LYS A 176 12.94 -13.56 1.10
C LYS A 176 14.35 -14.08 1.25
N GLU A 177 15.29 -13.57 0.44
CA GLU A 177 16.71 -13.90 0.53
C GLU A 177 17.30 -13.44 1.86
N ASP A 178 17.07 -12.17 2.24
CA ASP A 178 17.52 -11.58 3.51
C ASP A 178 17.00 -12.38 4.72
N LEU A 179 15.71 -12.74 4.72
CA LEU A 179 15.12 -13.54 5.78
C LEU A 179 15.70 -14.93 5.84
N THR A 180 15.98 -15.55 4.69
CA THR A 180 16.59 -16.88 4.60
C THR A 180 18.02 -16.86 5.13
N GLU A 181 18.79 -15.83 4.78
CA GLU A 181 20.16 -15.65 5.27
C GLU A 181 20.17 -15.38 6.78
N PHE A 182 19.30 -14.50 7.24
CA PHE A 182 19.12 -14.23 8.67
C PHE A 182 18.82 -15.50 9.45
N SER A 183 17.83 -16.27 9.03
CA SER A 183 17.43 -17.51 9.70
C SER A 183 18.55 -18.55 9.79
N LYS A 184 19.45 -18.61 8.79
CA LYS A 184 20.63 -19.51 8.81
C LYS A 184 21.67 -19.08 9.84
N SER A 185 21.72 -17.79 10.19
CA SER A 185 22.71 -17.23 11.11
C SER A 185 22.40 -17.55 12.57
N PHE A 186 21.20 -17.98 12.87
CA PHE A 186 20.76 -18.33 14.22
C PHE A 186 20.53 -19.84 14.32
N GLU A 187 21.61 -20.56 14.64
CA GLU A 187 21.49 -21.99 14.96
C GLU A 187 20.66 -22.22 16.22
N THR A 188 19.72 -23.06 16.06
CA THR A 188 18.74 -23.68 16.90
C THR A 188 19.07 -23.72 18.41
N GLY A 189 18.71 -22.65 19.07
CA GLY A 189 18.43 -22.66 20.50
C GLY A 189 16.99 -23.06 20.79
N LYS A 190 16.61 -23.12 22.06
CA LYS A 190 15.21 -23.19 22.44
C LYS A 190 14.51 -21.92 21.97
N PRO A 191 13.28 -22.01 21.37
CA PRO A 191 12.52 -20.84 21.00
C PRO A 191 12.37 -19.86 22.17
N LEU A 192 12.68 -18.59 21.92
CA LEU A 192 12.51 -17.55 22.93
C LEU A 192 11.04 -17.26 23.16
N ARG A 193 10.69 -16.97 24.41
CA ARG A 193 9.37 -16.41 24.73
C ARG A 193 9.46 -14.89 24.57
N VAL A 194 8.75 -14.35 23.60
CA VAL A 194 8.77 -12.92 23.28
C VAL A 194 7.44 -12.29 23.66
N PHE A 195 7.50 -11.14 24.32
CA PHE A 195 6.36 -10.26 24.56
C PHE A 195 6.61 -8.93 23.86
N VAL A 196 5.65 -8.51 23.02
CA VAL A 196 5.71 -7.20 22.35
C VAL A 196 4.86 -6.23 23.16
N TYR A 197 5.49 -5.21 23.70
CA TYR A 197 4.80 -4.07 24.29
C TYR A 197 4.62 -3.00 23.21
N ASP A 198 3.38 -2.62 22.93
CA ASP A 198 3.05 -1.54 22.00
C ASP A 198 2.78 -0.24 22.77
N SER A 199 1.86 -0.28 23.72
CA SER A 199 1.45 0.88 24.51
C SER A 199 0.69 0.46 25.78
N GLY A 200 0.19 1.44 26.56
CA GLY A 200 -0.65 1.26 27.75
C GLY A 200 0.14 1.25 29.05
N GLU A 201 -0.33 2.00 30.05
CA GLU A 201 0.31 2.12 31.38
C GLU A 201 -0.23 1.06 32.34
N ASP A 202 -1.54 1.01 32.54
CA ASP A 202 -2.17 0.08 33.52
C ASP A 202 -2.40 -1.31 32.93
N ALA A 203 -2.66 -1.39 31.63
CA ALA A 203 -2.82 -2.64 30.89
C ALA A 203 -2.04 -2.56 29.58
N PRO A 204 -1.01 -3.43 29.40
CA PRO A 204 -0.19 -3.36 28.19
C PRO A 204 -0.99 -3.78 26.96
N PHE A 205 -0.94 -2.92 25.94
CA PHE A 205 -1.36 -3.27 24.60
C PHE A 205 -0.25 -4.09 23.95
N THR A 206 -0.62 -5.15 23.23
CA THR A 206 0.33 -6.08 22.64
C THR A 206 -0.14 -6.56 21.27
N ALA A 207 0.81 -6.99 20.44
CA ALA A 207 0.51 -7.60 19.15
C ALA A 207 0.02 -9.05 19.35
N GLY A 208 -1.20 -9.32 18.89
CA GLY A 208 -1.78 -10.66 18.87
C GLY A 208 -1.42 -11.43 17.58
N ARG A 209 -2.00 -12.62 17.44
CA ARG A 209 -1.74 -13.54 16.30
C ARG A 209 -2.12 -12.98 14.92
N TYR A 210 -2.91 -11.93 14.86
CA TYR A 210 -3.38 -11.29 13.64
C TYR A 210 -2.56 -10.05 13.26
N ALA A 211 -1.49 -9.75 14.01
CA ALA A 211 -0.67 -8.56 13.81
C ALA A 211 0.72 -8.91 13.26
N MET A 212 1.23 -8.07 12.38
CA MET A 212 2.51 -8.26 11.69
C MET A 212 3.72 -8.45 12.63
N PRO A 213 3.83 -7.76 13.79
CA PRO A 213 4.92 -8.05 14.74
C PRO A 213 4.99 -9.52 15.17
N THR A 214 3.84 -10.19 15.34
CA THR A 214 3.82 -11.62 15.64
C THR A 214 4.29 -12.48 14.45
N ALA A 215 3.96 -12.08 13.22
CA ALA A 215 4.45 -12.75 12.02
C ALA A 215 5.97 -12.63 11.88
N LEU A 216 6.52 -11.43 12.11
CA LEU A 216 7.96 -11.16 12.07
C LEU A 216 8.72 -12.00 13.11
N ILE A 217 8.24 -12.05 14.37
CA ILE A 217 8.85 -12.86 15.44
C ILE A 217 8.85 -14.35 15.09
N LYS A 218 7.82 -14.84 14.42
CA LYS A 218 7.75 -16.25 14.00
C LYS A 218 8.63 -16.58 12.82
N ALA A 219 8.95 -15.60 11.99
CA ALA A 219 9.78 -15.77 10.81
C ALA A 219 11.28 -15.64 11.13
N ALA A 220 11.63 -14.94 12.22
CA ALA A 220 12.97 -14.85 12.76
C ALA A 220 13.32 -16.06 13.65
#